data_5b217661e165dabcb1015364f474de77
#
_entry.id   5b217661e165dabcb1015364f474de77
#
_cell.length_a   1.000
_cell.length_b   1.000
_cell.length_c   1.000
_cell.angle_alpha   90.00
_cell.angle_beta   90.00
_cell.angle_gamma   90.00
#
_symmetry.space_group_name_H-M   'P 1'
#
loop_
_entity.id
_entity.type
_entity.pdbx_description
1 polymer ?
#
loop_
_entity_poly.entity_id
_entity_poly.type
_entity_poly.pdbx_seq_one_letter_code
_entity_poly.pdbx_strand_id
1 'polypeptide(L)' 'GRVEGNAEGKIQMLKELVKDGTLSVVNAAAKVNMTAEQFKKELDKEV' A
#
# COMPACT_ATOMS: atom_id res chain seq x y z
N GLY A 1 -5.85 -16.70 -4.99
CA GLY A 1 -4.85 -17.12 -5.88
C GLY A 1 -3.52 -16.43 -5.72
N ARG A 2 -2.62 -16.82 -6.58
CA ARG A 2 -1.26 -16.29 -6.56
C ARG A 2 -1.20 -14.82 -6.88
N VAL A 3 -2.06 -14.39 -7.79
CA VAL A 3 -2.10 -12.99 -8.17
C VAL A 3 -2.51 -12.15 -6.97
N GLU A 4 -3.45 -12.64 -6.20
CA GLU A 4 -3.89 -11.94 -4.99
C GLU A 4 -2.77 -11.88 -3.97
N GLY A 5 -2.04 -12.97 -3.81
CA GLY A 5 -0.94 -13.00 -2.88
C GLY A 5 0.14 -12.01 -3.26
N ASN A 6 0.42 -11.90 -4.56
CA ASN A 6 1.41 -10.95 -5.05
C ASN A 6 0.97 -9.51 -4.80
N ALA A 7 -0.30 -9.23 -5.05
CA ALA A 7 -0.82 -7.89 -4.82
C ALA A 7 -0.74 -7.53 -3.35
N GLU A 8 -1.09 -8.45 -2.48
CA GLU A 8 -1.02 -8.21 -1.05
C GLU A 8 0.42 -7.98 -0.60
N GLY A 9 1.35 -8.74 -1.16
CA GLY A 9 2.75 -8.56 -0.84
C GLY A 9 3.25 -7.18 -1.23
N LYS A 10 2.83 -6.71 -2.41
CA LYS A 10 3.20 -5.38 -2.86
C LYS A 10 2.64 -4.31 -1.94
N ILE A 11 1.38 -4.47 -1.57
CA ILE A 11 0.73 -3.49 -0.70
C ILE A 11 1.46 -3.43 0.64
N GLN A 12 1.80 -4.59 1.18
CA GLN A 12 2.52 -4.65 2.44
C GLN A 12 3.85 -3.91 2.36
N MET A 13 4.60 -4.16 1.30
CA MET A 13 5.89 -3.50 1.12
C MET A 13 5.71 -1.99 1.01
N LEU A 14 4.73 -1.56 0.22
CA LEU A 14 4.49 -0.14 0.05
C LEU A 14 4.06 0.53 1.35
N LYS A 15 3.29 -0.18 2.17
CA LYS A 15 2.89 0.34 3.46
C LYS A 15 4.11 0.62 4.34
N GLU A 16 5.06 -0.29 4.34
CA GLU A 16 6.27 -0.10 5.12
C GLU A 16 7.08 1.09 4.63
N LEU A 17 7.17 1.25 3.32
CA LEU A 17 7.88 2.38 2.75
C LEU A 17 7.20 3.71 3.10
N VAL A 18 5.89 3.71 3.13
CA VAL A 18 5.14 4.90 3.51
C VAL A 18 5.37 5.22 4.99
N LYS A 19 5.35 4.21 5.83
CA LYS A 19 5.59 4.39 7.27
C LYS A 19 6.99 4.92 7.53
N ASP A 20 7.94 4.46 6.73
CA ASP A 20 9.33 4.86 6.84
C ASP A 20 9.56 6.30 6.37
N GLY A 21 8.64 6.83 5.59
CA GLY A 21 8.80 8.12 4.99
C GLY A 21 9.54 8.08 3.66
N THR A 22 9.84 6.89 3.18
CA THR A 22 10.55 6.73 1.90
C THR A 22 9.64 7.03 0.73
N LEU A 23 8.34 6.75 0.88
CA LEU A 23 7.37 6.86 -0.19
C LEU A 23 6.13 7.55 0.33
N SER A 24 5.52 8.40 -0.51
CA SER A 24 4.28 9.06 -0.12
C SER A 24 3.09 8.15 -0.35
N VAL A 25 2.01 8.41 0.38
CA VAL A 25 0.78 7.63 0.23
C VAL A 25 0.27 7.69 -1.20
N VAL A 26 0.32 8.86 -1.80
CA VAL A 26 -0.15 9.04 -3.17
C VAL A 26 0.67 8.19 -4.14
N ASN A 27 1.98 8.22 -4.00
CA ASN A 27 2.85 7.43 -4.86
C ASN A 27 2.64 5.94 -4.65
N ALA A 28 2.53 5.53 -3.39
CA ALA A 28 2.31 4.12 -3.09
C ALA A 28 0.99 3.63 -3.67
N ALA A 29 -0.06 4.41 -3.51
CA ALA A 29 -1.37 4.05 -4.04
C ALA A 29 -1.34 3.92 -5.56
N ALA A 30 -0.64 4.83 -6.23
CA ALA A 30 -0.54 4.79 -7.68
C ALA A 30 0.12 3.51 -8.17
N LYS A 31 1.06 3.00 -7.42
CA LYS A 31 1.76 1.78 -7.81
C LYS A 31 0.88 0.55 -7.79
N VAL A 32 -0.18 0.58 -7.00
CA VAL A 32 -1.11 -0.56 -6.89
C VAL A 32 -2.49 -0.19 -7.40
N ASN A 33 -2.57 0.88 -8.20
CA ASN A 33 -3.82 1.28 -8.84
C ASN A 33 -4.92 1.60 -7.82
N MET A 34 -4.55 2.19 -6.71
CA MET A 34 -5.47 2.58 -5.66
C MET A 34 -5.49 4.09 -5.52
N THR A 35 -6.55 4.61 -4.90
CA THR A 35 -6.56 6.03 -4.55
C THR A 35 -5.80 6.21 -3.24
N ALA A 36 -5.35 7.43 -3.01
CA ALA A 36 -4.64 7.73 -1.77
C ALA A 36 -5.52 7.43 -0.55
N GLU A 37 -6.81 7.71 -0.68
CA GLU A 37 -7.75 7.43 0.40
C GLU A 37 -7.87 5.94 0.68
N GLN A 38 -7.95 5.15 -0.37
CA GLN A 38 -8.02 3.70 -0.23
C GLN A 38 -6.77 3.15 0.42
N PHE A 39 -5.62 3.66 0.00
CA PHE A 39 -4.36 3.22 0.58
C PHE A 39 -4.27 3.60 2.06
N LYS A 40 -4.73 4.79 2.40
CA LYS A 40 -4.77 5.23 3.79
C LYS A 40 -5.62 4.29 4.65
N LYS A 41 -6.74 3.86 4.11
CA LYS A 41 -7.60 2.93 4.82
C LYS A 41 -6.89 1.61 5.09
N GLU A 42 -6.10 1.17 4.12
CA GLU A 42 -5.33 -0.05 4.31
C GLU A 42 -4.28 0.12 5.41
N LEU A 43 -3.67 1.30 5.48
CA LEU A 43 -2.73 1.59 6.55
C LEU A 43 -3.43 1.57 7.91
N ASP A 44 -4.62 2.09 7.95
CA ASP A 44 -5.41 2.16 9.18
C ASP A 44 -5.76 0.79 9.71
N LYS A 45 -5.96 -0.15 8.82
CA LYS A 45 -6.31 -1.52 9.20
C LYS A 45 -5.16 -2.27 9.86
N GLU A 46 -3.99 -1.73 9.76
CA GLU A 46 -2.77 -2.37 10.24
C GLU A 46 -2.46 -2.00 11.68
N VAL A 47 -3.39 -2.03 12.52
CA VAL A 47 -3.19 -1.65 13.92
C VAL A 47 -2.62 -2.79 14.74
#